data_a2e1badd5c4051cbc6a0275f12eae8dd
#
_entry.id   a2e1badd5c4051cbc6a0275f12eae8dd
#
_cell.length_a   1.000
_cell.length_b   1.000
_cell.length_c   1.000
_cell.angle_alpha   90.00
_cell.angle_beta   90.00
_cell.angle_gamma   90.00
#
_symmetry.space_group_name_H-M   'P 1'
#
loop_
_entity.id
_entity.type
_entity.pdbx_description
1 polymer ?
#
loop_
_entity_poly.entity_id
_entity_poly.type
_entity_poly.pdbx_seq_one_letter_code
_entity_poly.pdbx_strand_id
1 'polypeptide(L)'
;MSTIPFENHTICDVEELFGRKVIFDQLLNSIDGRHDNYNIVGCRRFGKTCLLESLAKAIRIKPNSKSFPIYIDSKSWNIGYIENGTIGTPNVYKYLLAILLEELTIGGFVKDDLLIRDLVTSPVSNRHTFYKKLSDYNSSSIADTFADAIRIFSSKLEKTFVFLFDEYEFLMTKAFSEPTGFQTLRKLSTETYKGIRPFSFVVAGAVTWRELCGKIGSKELNPIGSHIKFIKPLKYDDFKLFWNNECNKIEDEGLKVCVSNYVDFAYELSGGVPFHANDIGSYLVSNEGEYDDGYYAVIDEILESLTDSQQRTLIDISQQPNAVNGGSDLIYLRHLGLVKPEEMKLTIGLLQKHIQDMFLNNNDQQHDTEVTMPNKEECDIEEIIKEIKSLRKRINHDWTTRELWKTQRTDDRNYPPFKPSVDDLDNFEVLKKICHDRNDYNAFSGALYAIYYEGSSKGYNLPYGFSPRSNKDVTSQVSIFAQLVMANRHVYGGHVDYKPTDIPLSAEDVYKHINNGNEPLSKEDFKHAQKTMLCQFKEELKKMFDYLQSVS
;
A
#
# COMPACT_ATOMS: atom_id res chain seq x y z
N MET A 1 6.22 30.20 4.80
CA MET A 1 6.69 28.90 4.29
C MET A 1 6.40 28.91 2.82
N SER A 2 7.40 28.74 1.95
CA SER A 2 7.15 28.55 0.52
C SER A 2 6.39 27.23 0.37
N THR A 3 5.18 27.29 -0.13
CA THR A 3 4.38 26.10 -0.43
C THR A 3 4.88 25.55 -1.76
N ILE A 4 5.33 24.30 -1.76
CA ILE A 4 5.75 23.61 -2.99
C ILE A 4 4.49 23.38 -3.83
N PRO A 5 4.47 23.82 -5.10
CA PRO A 5 3.30 23.57 -5.95
C PRO A 5 3.14 22.09 -6.25
N PHE A 6 1.90 21.62 -6.35
CA PHE A 6 1.53 20.24 -6.68
C PHE A 6 2.14 19.18 -5.75
N GLU A 7 2.36 19.52 -4.49
CA GLU A 7 2.85 18.55 -3.52
C GLU A 7 1.70 17.66 -3.01
N ASN A 8 1.94 16.35 -2.94
CA ASN A 8 0.98 15.41 -2.39
C ASN A 8 0.99 15.45 -0.85
N HIS A 9 0.30 16.43 -0.27
CA HIS A 9 0.10 16.53 1.17
C HIS A 9 -1.03 15.60 1.65
N THR A 10 -0.84 15.02 2.82
CA THR A 10 -1.90 14.28 3.52
C THR A 10 -2.84 15.22 4.28
N ILE A 11 -2.34 16.37 4.74
CA ILE A 11 -3.10 17.33 5.55
C ILE A 11 -3.57 18.47 4.66
N CYS A 12 -4.89 18.57 4.49
CA CYS A 12 -5.51 19.69 3.79
C CYS A 12 -6.17 20.64 4.80
N ASP A 13 -6.08 21.93 4.54
CA ASP A 13 -6.97 22.88 5.18
C ASP A 13 -8.39 22.76 4.59
N VAL A 14 -9.40 23.12 5.39
CA VAL A 14 -10.82 23.00 4.95
C VAL A 14 -11.06 23.79 3.66
N GLU A 15 -10.31 24.87 3.46
CA GLU A 15 -10.35 25.72 2.27
C GLU A 15 -9.79 25.04 1.02
N GLU A 16 -8.91 24.06 1.21
CA GLU A 16 -8.30 23.26 0.14
C GLU A 16 -9.10 21.98 -0.21
N LEU A 17 -10.26 21.77 0.43
CA LEU A 17 -11.16 20.66 0.13
C LEU A 17 -11.99 20.92 -1.14
N PHE A 18 -11.31 21.13 -2.28
CA PHE A 18 -11.97 21.37 -3.57
C PHE A 18 -12.97 20.25 -3.89
N GLY A 19 -14.17 20.65 -4.29
CA GLY A 19 -15.26 19.73 -4.65
C GLY A 19 -15.76 18.82 -3.51
N ARG A 20 -15.27 19.00 -2.27
CA ARG A 20 -15.64 18.18 -1.10
C ARG A 20 -16.48 18.94 -0.07
N LYS A 21 -16.64 20.24 -0.22
CA LYS A 21 -17.28 21.09 0.79
C LYS A 21 -18.68 20.61 1.16
N VAL A 22 -19.50 20.24 0.19
CA VAL A 22 -20.87 19.75 0.44
C VAL A 22 -20.89 18.47 1.28
N ILE A 23 -20.05 17.50 0.94
CA ILE A 23 -19.95 16.26 1.72
C ILE A 23 -19.31 16.50 3.09
N PHE A 24 -18.32 17.37 3.17
CA PHE A 24 -17.68 17.77 4.41
C PHE A 24 -18.69 18.44 5.37
N ASP A 25 -19.47 19.42 4.91
CA ASP A 25 -20.47 20.12 5.72
C ASP A 25 -21.58 19.16 6.18
N GLN A 26 -22.02 18.24 5.31
CA GLN A 26 -22.99 17.21 5.67
C GLN A 26 -22.45 16.29 6.77
N LEU A 27 -21.21 15.82 6.63
CA LEU A 27 -20.57 14.95 7.62
C LEU A 27 -20.36 15.70 8.95
N LEU A 28 -19.81 16.90 8.91
CA LEU A 28 -19.56 17.73 10.09
C LEU A 28 -20.84 17.99 10.88
N ASN A 29 -21.91 18.40 10.21
CA ASN A 29 -23.19 18.68 10.86
C ASN A 29 -23.84 17.42 11.42
N SER A 30 -23.76 16.30 10.71
CA SER A 30 -24.37 15.05 11.16
C SER A 30 -23.58 14.43 12.31
N ILE A 31 -22.26 14.42 12.23
CA ILE A 31 -21.37 13.87 13.26
C ILE A 31 -21.50 14.65 14.55
N ASP A 32 -21.44 15.99 14.48
CA ASP A 32 -21.48 16.85 15.66
C ASP A 32 -22.90 17.08 16.22
N GLY A 33 -23.93 16.90 15.40
CA GLY A 33 -25.33 17.09 15.82
C GLY A 33 -26.05 15.81 16.24
N ARG A 34 -25.95 14.75 15.42
CA ARG A 34 -26.68 13.49 15.61
C ARG A 34 -25.78 12.32 15.99
N HIS A 35 -24.47 12.49 15.86
CA HIS A 35 -23.46 11.48 16.12
C HIS A 35 -23.67 10.22 15.25
N ASP A 36 -24.07 10.41 13.99
CA ASP A 36 -24.29 9.31 13.05
C ASP A 36 -22.97 8.64 12.67
N ASN A 37 -23.04 7.32 12.42
CA ASN A 37 -21.90 6.56 11.90
C ASN A 37 -21.87 6.61 10.37
N TYR A 38 -20.68 6.75 9.79
CA TYR A 38 -20.49 6.83 8.33
C TYR A 38 -19.47 5.84 7.81
N ASN A 39 -19.72 5.37 6.59
CA ASN A 39 -18.74 4.67 5.77
C ASN A 39 -18.39 5.54 4.56
N ILE A 40 -17.18 6.04 4.50
CA ILE A 40 -16.61 6.83 3.40
C ILE A 40 -15.87 5.87 2.47
N VAL A 41 -16.35 5.73 1.24
CA VAL A 41 -15.82 4.77 0.26
C VAL A 41 -15.26 5.52 -0.94
N GLY A 42 -14.09 5.12 -1.39
CA GLY A 42 -13.45 5.69 -2.58
C GLY A 42 -12.14 4.97 -2.86
N CYS A 43 -11.71 4.95 -4.13
CA CYS A 43 -10.43 4.35 -4.49
C CYS A 43 -9.28 5.00 -3.72
N ARG A 44 -8.14 4.34 -3.70
CA ARG A 44 -6.91 4.92 -3.16
C ARG A 44 -6.61 6.24 -3.87
N ARG A 45 -6.00 7.19 -3.15
CA ARG A 45 -5.60 8.50 -3.67
C ARG A 45 -6.75 9.48 -4.00
N PHE A 46 -8.01 9.14 -3.64
CA PHE A 46 -9.17 10.02 -3.88
C PHE A 46 -9.40 11.08 -2.79
N GLY A 47 -8.48 11.24 -1.84
CA GLY A 47 -8.54 12.28 -0.80
C GLY A 47 -9.40 11.93 0.42
N LYS A 48 -9.60 10.63 0.73
CA LYS A 48 -10.32 10.18 1.94
C LYS A 48 -9.62 10.63 3.23
N THR A 49 -8.31 10.39 3.32
CA THR A 49 -7.47 10.80 4.45
C THR A 49 -7.58 12.30 4.71
N CYS A 50 -7.44 13.10 3.66
CA CYS A 50 -7.58 14.56 3.70
C CYS A 50 -8.93 14.99 4.27
N LEU A 51 -10.03 14.35 3.83
CA LEU A 51 -11.36 14.62 4.34
C LEU A 51 -11.50 14.28 5.83
N LEU A 52 -10.97 13.12 6.28
CA LEU A 52 -11.05 12.70 7.69
C LEU A 52 -10.24 13.63 8.60
N GLU A 53 -9.02 13.97 8.22
CA GLU A 53 -8.17 14.88 9.00
C GLU A 53 -8.76 16.28 9.09
N SER A 54 -9.30 16.79 7.97
CA SER A 54 -10.01 18.07 7.96
C SER A 54 -11.26 18.05 8.85
N LEU A 55 -12.02 16.94 8.87
CA LEU A 55 -13.14 16.74 9.80
C LEU A 55 -12.67 16.77 11.26
N ALA A 56 -11.60 16.04 11.58
CA ALA A 56 -11.03 16.04 12.93
C ALA A 56 -10.62 17.44 13.35
N LYS A 57 -9.91 18.17 12.49
CA LYS A 57 -9.48 19.55 12.72
C LYS A 57 -10.67 20.49 12.94
N ALA A 58 -11.67 20.41 12.06
CA ALA A 58 -12.86 21.26 12.16
C ALA A 58 -13.67 21.01 13.44
N ILE A 59 -13.85 19.76 13.84
CA ILE A 59 -14.55 19.41 15.09
C ILE A 59 -13.78 19.95 16.30
N ARG A 60 -12.42 19.86 16.30
CA ARG A 60 -11.58 20.34 17.40
C ARG A 60 -11.68 21.86 17.59
N ILE A 61 -11.70 22.63 16.50
CA ILE A 61 -11.72 24.09 16.56
C ILE A 61 -13.12 24.69 16.66
N LYS A 62 -14.18 23.90 16.42
CA LYS A 62 -15.57 24.36 16.46
C LYS A 62 -15.99 24.73 17.88
N PRO A 63 -16.37 25.98 18.15
CA PRO A 63 -16.86 26.38 19.46
C PRO A 63 -18.10 25.55 19.87
N ASN A 64 -18.12 25.09 21.11
CA ASN A 64 -19.23 24.30 21.67
C ASN A 64 -19.54 22.99 20.92
N SER A 65 -18.55 22.42 20.22
CA SER A 65 -18.70 21.10 19.62
C SER A 65 -19.10 20.06 20.67
N LYS A 66 -20.12 19.27 20.37
CA LYS A 66 -20.56 18.14 21.18
C LYS A 66 -19.76 16.86 20.91
N SER A 67 -18.80 16.93 20.04
CA SER A 67 -17.96 15.81 19.62
C SER A 67 -16.50 16.02 20.02
N PHE A 68 -15.81 14.91 20.28
CA PHE A 68 -14.37 14.86 20.51
C PHE A 68 -13.74 13.94 19.45
N PRO A 69 -13.04 14.45 18.45
CA PRO A 69 -12.55 13.66 17.33
C PRO A 69 -11.25 12.96 17.69
N ILE A 70 -11.13 11.69 17.30
CA ILE A 70 -9.92 10.89 17.40
C ILE A 70 -9.63 10.29 16.02
N TYR A 71 -8.60 10.79 15.35
CA TYR A 71 -8.17 10.27 14.06
C TYR A 71 -7.24 9.08 14.23
N ILE A 72 -7.47 8.02 13.46
CA ILE A 72 -6.72 6.77 13.50
C ILE A 72 -6.39 6.33 12.08
N ASP A 73 -5.12 6.41 11.71
CA ASP A 73 -4.61 5.70 10.54
C ASP A 73 -4.36 4.24 10.91
N SER A 74 -5.22 3.34 10.41
CA SER A 74 -5.14 1.91 10.76
C SER A 74 -3.91 1.21 10.19
N LYS A 75 -3.26 1.76 9.17
CA LYS A 75 -2.01 1.21 8.60
C LYS A 75 -0.77 1.62 9.38
N SER A 76 -0.79 2.79 10.01
CA SER A 76 0.35 3.30 10.78
C SER A 76 0.52 2.61 12.14
N TRP A 77 -0.33 1.64 12.45
CA TRP A 77 -0.18 0.82 13.65
C TRP A 77 1.17 0.13 13.58
N ASN A 78 2.07 0.65 14.42
CA ASN A 78 3.50 0.32 14.34
C ASN A 78 3.68 -1.19 14.49
N ILE A 79 4.35 -1.81 13.53
CA ILE A 79 4.62 -3.26 13.46
C ILE A 79 5.23 -3.80 14.77
N GLY A 80 5.86 -2.95 15.60
CA GLY A 80 6.35 -3.31 16.93
C GLY A 80 5.29 -3.74 17.95
N TYR A 81 3.99 -3.54 17.65
CA TYR A 81 2.88 -4.03 18.48
C TYR A 81 2.28 -5.35 17.95
N ILE A 82 2.79 -5.86 16.83
CA ILE A 82 2.30 -7.07 16.17
C ILE A 82 3.21 -8.23 16.57
N GLU A 83 2.78 -9.01 17.55
CA GLU A 83 3.38 -10.32 17.82
C GLU A 83 2.81 -11.34 16.81
N ASN A 84 3.67 -11.99 16.04
CA ASN A 84 3.31 -13.08 15.11
C ASN A 84 2.36 -12.73 13.95
N GLY A 85 2.41 -11.51 13.42
CA GLY A 85 1.70 -11.14 12.18
C GLY A 85 0.22 -10.80 12.32
N THR A 86 -0.38 -10.96 13.51
CA THR A 86 -1.75 -10.51 13.81
C THR A 86 -1.76 -9.70 15.10
N ILE A 87 -2.47 -8.57 15.08
CA ILE A 87 -2.55 -7.69 16.26
C ILE A 87 -3.35 -8.40 17.38
N GLY A 88 -4.45 -9.05 17.02
CA GLY A 88 -5.37 -9.68 17.95
C GLY A 88 -6.30 -8.68 18.68
N THR A 89 -7.53 -9.08 18.93
CA THR A 89 -8.59 -8.22 19.51
C THR A 89 -8.18 -7.52 20.81
N PRO A 90 -7.52 -8.17 21.80
CA PRO A 90 -7.09 -7.49 23.03
C PRO A 90 -6.09 -6.37 22.77
N ASN A 91 -5.14 -6.56 21.86
CA ASN A 91 -4.12 -5.56 21.54
C ASN A 91 -4.72 -4.37 20.79
N VAL A 92 -5.75 -4.59 19.96
CA VAL A 92 -6.51 -3.51 19.33
C VAL A 92 -7.11 -2.59 20.40
N TYR A 93 -7.80 -3.13 21.40
CA TYR A 93 -8.41 -2.32 22.46
C TYR A 93 -7.38 -1.64 23.36
N LYS A 94 -6.23 -2.27 23.64
CA LYS A 94 -5.10 -1.60 24.30
C LYS A 94 -4.63 -0.38 23.51
N TYR A 95 -4.49 -0.55 22.20
CA TYR A 95 -4.04 0.52 21.32
C TYR A 95 -5.06 1.66 21.24
N LEU A 96 -6.35 1.34 21.06
CA LEU A 96 -7.43 2.34 21.06
C LEU A 96 -7.50 3.10 22.39
N LEU A 97 -7.34 2.40 23.50
CA LEU A 97 -7.30 3.03 24.82
C LEU A 97 -6.06 3.92 24.99
N ALA A 98 -4.89 3.49 24.50
CA ALA A 98 -3.68 4.30 24.53
C ALA A 98 -3.82 5.60 23.71
N ILE A 99 -4.44 5.54 22.52
CA ILE A 99 -4.75 6.72 21.71
C ILE A 99 -5.71 7.65 22.44
N LEU A 100 -6.78 7.11 23.01
CA LEU A 100 -7.77 7.89 23.79
C LEU A 100 -7.06 8.64 24.93
N LEU A 101 -6.21 7.96 25.69
CA LEU A 101 -5.47 8.56 26.81
C LEU A 101 -4.48 9.62 26.36
N GLU A 102 -3.79 9.40 25.23
CA GLU A 102 -2.90 10.39 24.62
C GLU A 102 -3.67 11.66 24.25
N GLU A 103 -4.77 11.53 23.51
CA GLU A 103 -5.59 12.66 23.08
C GLU A 103 -6.21 13.43 24.26
N LEU A 104 -6.68 12.73 25.27
CA LEU A 104 -7.19 13.36 26.50
C LEU A 104 -6.10 14.09 27.29
N THR A 105 -4.88 13.57 27.28
CA THR A 105 -3.72 14.20 27.94
C THR A 105 -3.27 15.44 27.21
N ILE A 106 -3.16 15.37 25.87
CA ILE A 106 -2.84 16.53 25.00
C ILE A 106 -3.90 17.65 25.20
N GLY A 107 -5.17 17.26 25.27
CA GLY A 107 -6.29 18.18 25.53
C GLY A 107 -6.34 18.74 26.97
N GLY A 108 -5.49 18.29 27.88
CA GLY A 108 -5.45 18.75 29.27
C GLY A 108 -6.56 18.23 30.16
N PHE A 109 -7.33 17.23 29.71
CA PHE A 109 -8.53 16.72 30.39
C PHE A 109 -8.26 15.67 31.49
N VAL A 110 -7.03 15.19 31.62
CA VAL A 110 -6.70 13.99 32.42
C VAL A 110 -5.97 14.31 33.73
N LYS A 111 -5.67 15.57 34.04
CA LYS A 111 -4.79 15.94 35.16
C LYS A 111 -5.25 15.47 36.56
N ASP A 112 -6.54 15.21 36.76
CA ASP A 112 -7.12 14.98 38.09
C ASP A 112 -7.94 13.67 38.25
N ASP A 113 -7.88 12.72 37.30
CA ASP A 113 -8.70 11.53 37.36
C ASP A 113 -8.01 10.32 38.00
N LEU A 114 -8.64 9.77 39.06
CA LEU A 114 -8.15 8.61 39.81
C LEU A 114 -7.99 7.34 38.95
N LEU A 115 -8.85 7.13 37.94
CA LEU A 115 -8.83 5.97 37.07
C LEU A 115 -7.59 5.96 36.15
N ILE A 116 -7.04 7.13 35.88
CA ILE A 116 -5.88 7.33 35.00
C ILE A 116 -4.65 7.73 35.81
N ARG A 117 -4.84 8.16 37.07
CA ARG A 117 -3.74 8.62 37.94
C ARG A 117 -2.61 7.57 38.03
N ASP A 118 -2.97 6.29 38.13
CA ASP A 118 -1.99 5.20 38.17
C ASP A 118 -1.37 4.91 36.80
N LEU A 119 -2.06 5.25 35.72
CA LEU A 119 -1.57 5.10 34.33
C LEU A 119 -0.77 6.33 33.86
N VAL A 120 -1.01 7.51 34.44
CA VAL A 120 -0.48 8.83 34.00
C VAL A 120 0.56 9.40 34.94
N THR A 121 1.05 8.66 35.94
CA THR A 121 2.07 9.13 36.91
C THR A 121 3.43 9.51 36.34
N SER A 122 3.63 9.46 35.01
CA SER A 122 4.84 9.89 34.35
C SER A 122 4.59 11.13 33.47
N PRO A 123 5.45 12.16 33.47
CA PRO A 123 5.29 13.38 32.69
C PRO A 123 5.43 13.17 31.17
N VAL A 124 5.70 11.98 30.71
CA VAL A 124 5.82 11.64 29.29
C VAL A 124 4.57 10.90 28.87
N SER A 125 3.65 11.62 28.27
CA SER A 125 2.35 11.15 27.82
C SER A 125 2.35 10.93 26.31
N ASN A 126 3.02 9.90 25.84
CA ASN A 126 2.87 9.46 24.46
C ASN A 126 2.20 8.08 24.38
N ARG A 127 1.60 7.81 23.23
CA ARG A 127 0.87 6.58 22.90
C ARG A 127 1.62 5.30 23.27
N HIS A 128 2.93 5.27 22.95
CA HIS A 128 3.78 4.12 23.23
C HIS A 128 3.90 3.82 24.73
N THR A 129 4.08 4.86 25.55
CA THR A 129 4.17 4.72 27.02
C THR A 129 2.85 4.20 27.60
N PHE A 130 1.72 4.71 27.14
CA PHE A 130 0.41 4.19 27.57
C PHE A 130 0.21 2.74 27.15
N TYR A 131 0.52 2.40 25.90
CA TYR A 131 0.38 1.03 25.40
C TYR A 131 1.26 0.05 26.23
N LYS A 132 2.50 0.41 26.50
CA LYS A 132 3.41 -0.41 27.31
C LYS A 132 2.87 -0.64 28.73
N LYS A 133 2.36 0.39 29.38
CA LYS A 133 1.72 0.27 30.71
C LYS A 133 0.47 -0.62 30.70
N LEU A 134 -0.32 -0.57 29.60
CA LEU A 134 -1.49 -1.42 29.42
C LEU A 134 -1.14 -2.88 29.12
N SER A 135 0.11 -3.19 28.78
CA SER A 135 0.55 -4.57 28.53
C SER A 135 0.42 -5.47 29.76
N ASP A 136 0.52 -4.88 30.96
CA ASP A 136 0.39 -5.60 32.24
C ASP A 136 -1.07 -5.92 32.61
N TYR A 137 -2.05 -5.35 31.87
CA TYR A 137 -3.47 -5.64 32.11
C TYR A 137 -3.88 -6.97 31.51
N ASN A 138 -4.66 -7.73 32.29
CA ASN A 138 -5.19 -9.02 31.86
C ASN A 138 -6.07 -8.87 30.61
N SER A 139 -5.79 -9.63 29.55
CA SER A 139 -6.36 -9.47 28.21
C SER A 139 -7.88 -9.62 28.12
N SER A 140 -8.52 -10.37 29.05
CA SER A 140 -9.94 -10.66 28.99
C SER A 140 -10.86 -9.48 29.35
N SER A 141 -10.34 -8.43 30.01
CA SER A 141 -11.12 -7.26 30.46
C SER A 141 -10.80 -5.96 29.73
N ILE A 142 -9.85 -5.97 28.78
CA ILE A 142 -9.36 -4.71 28.17
C ILE A 142 -10.42 -4.03 27.28
N ALA A 143 -11.25 -4.80 26.58
CA ALA A 143 -12.35 -4.26 25.79
C ALA A 143 -13.43 -3.59 26.66
N ASP A 144 -13.71 -4.17 27.83
CA ASP A 144 -14.64 -3.58 28.81
C ASP A 144 -14.00 -2.33 29.45
N THR A 145 -12.71 -2.38 29.78
CA THR A 145 -11.97 -1.21 30.29
C THR A 145 -11.99 -0.04 29.29
N PHE A 146 -11.80 -0.33 28.00
CA PHE A 146 -11.94 0.68 26.96
C PHE A 146 -13.36 1.24 26.90
N ALA A 147 -14.37 0.36 26.94
CA ALA A 147 -15.78 0.77 26.89
C ALA A 147 -16.15 1.66 28.10
N ASP A 148 -15.69 1.29 29.29
CA ASP A 148 -15.94 2.07 30.51
C ASP A 148 -15.21 3.41 30.49
N ALA A 149 -13.98 3.46 30.00
CA ALA A 149 -13.25 4.72 29.79
C ALA A 149 -14.02 5.67 28.85
N ILE A 150 -14.50 5.16 27.71
CA ILE A 150 -15.32 5.94 26.77
C ILE A 150 -16.57 6.50 27.45
N ARG A 151 -17.33 5.67 28.21
CA ARG A 151 -18.55 6.11 28.92
C ARG A 151 -18.26 7.18 29.96
N ILE A 152 -17.25 6.95 30.80
CA ILE A 152 -16.89 7.85 31.89
C ILE A 152 -16.44 9.21 31.34
N PHE A 153 -15.50 9.21 30.41
CA PHE A 153 -14.98 10.47 29.84
C PHE A 153 -16.00 11.20 28.99
N SER A 154 -16.81 10.48 28.19
CA SER A 154 -17.93 11.08 27.45
C SER A 154 -18.88 11.82 28.39
N SER A 155 -19.28 11.18 29.51
CA SER A 155 -20.14 11.80 30.51
C SER A 155 -19.50 13.00 31.20
N LYS A 156 -18.20 12.94 31.52
CA LYS A 156 -17.47 14.05 32.17
C LYS A 156 -17.26 15.26 31.28
N LEU A 157 -16.98 15.02 30.01
CA LEU A 157 -16.74 16.05 29.03
C LEU A 157 -18.03 16.56 28.38
N GLU A 158 -19.14 15.88 28.61
CA GLU A 158 -20.41 16.08 27.91
C GLU A 158 -20.27 16.04 26.38
N LYS A 159 -19.38 15.14 25.90
CA LYS A 159 -19.03 14.97 24.48
C LYS A 159 -19.10 13.53 24.04
N THR A 160 -19.47 13.33 22.78
CA THR A 160 -19.35 12.05 22.07
C THR A 160 -17.95 11.90 21.51
N PHE A 161 -17.28 10.79 21.79
CA PHE A 161 -16.03 10.45 21.12
C PHE A 161 -16.32 9.98 19.70
N VAL A 162 -15.70 10.63 18.73
CA VAL A 162 -15.86 10.33 17.30
C VAL A 162 -14.56 9.75 16.78
N PHE A 163 -14.52 8.45 16.56
CA PHE A 163 -13.33 7.77 16.02
C PHE A 163 -13.38 7.79 14.49
N LEU A 164 -12.37 8.38 13.89
CA LEU A 164 -12.20 8.51 12.45
C LEU A 164 -11.15 7.51 11.99
N PHE A 165 -11.60 6.32 11.57
CA PHE A 165 -10.72 5.23 11.12
C PHE A 165 -10.42 5.37 9.64
N ASP A 166 -9.18 5.63 9.30
CA ASP A 166 -8.70 5.54 7.92
C ASP A 166 -8.17 4.13 7.62
N GLU A 167 -8.27 3.71 6.37
CA GLU A 167 -7.88 2.36 5.90
C GLU A 167 -8.47 1.24 6.76
N TYR A 168 -9.77 1.35 7.07
CA TYR A 168 -10.46 0.47 8.02
C TYR A 168 -10.47 -1.01 7.61
N GLU A 169 -10.21 -1.31 6.34
CA GLU A 169 -10.03 -2.68 5.87
C GLU A 169 -8.91 -3.37 6.63
N PHE A 170 -7.81 -2.64 6.89
CA PHE A 170 -6.70 -3.16 7.68
C PHE A 170 -7.15 -3.49 9.11
N LEU A 171 -7.93 -2.60 9.74
CA LEU A 171 -8.49 -2.82 11.06
C LEU A 171 -9.28 -4.14 11.11
N MET A 172 -10.12 -4.39 10.11
CA MET A 172 -11.03 -5.53 10.09
C MET A 172 -10.38 -6.84 9.65
N THR A 173 -9.35 -6.80 8.81
CA THR A 173 -8.74 -8.01 8.23
C THR A 173 -7.43 -8.41 8.90
N LYS A 174 -6.75 -7.47 9.56
CA LYS A 174 -5.41 -7.69 10.15
C LYS A 174 -5.35 -7.41 11.65
N ALA A 175 -6.16 -6.46 12.15
CA ALA A 175 -6.10 -6.04 13.53
C ALA A 175 -6.98 -6.91 14.43
N PHE A 176 -8.25 -7.05 14.12
CA PHE A 176 -9.12 -7.97 14.86
C PHE A 176 -8.88 -9.41 14.42
N SER A 177 -8.56 -10.28 15.38
CA SER A 177 -8.40 -11.72 15.12
C SER A 177 -9.72 -12.42 14.75
N GLU A 178 -10.85 -11.82 15.16
CA GLU A 178 -12.19 -12.34 14.94
C GLU A 178 -13.16 -11.21 14.60
N PRO A 179 -14.18 -11.45 13.74
CA PRO A 179 -15.22 -10.47 13.44
C PRO A 179 -15.97 -9.96 14.70
N THR A 180 -16.06 -10.79 15.72
CA THR A 180 -16.67 -10.46 17.01
C THR A 180 -15.91 -9.38 17.78
N GLY A 181 -14.62 -9.19 17.47
CA GLY A 181 -13.80 -8.15 18.09
C GLY A 181 -14.35 -6.73 17.92
N PHE A 182 -15.11 -6.48 16.86
CA PHE A 182 -15.73 -5.18 16.62
C PHE A 182 -17.05 -4.95 17.42
N GLN A 183 -17.58 -5.96 18.08
CA GLN A 183 -18.88 -5.86 18.78
C GLN A 183 -18.90 -4.80 19.89
N THR A 184 -17.80 -4.61 20.61
CA THR A 184 -17.71 -3.58 21.66
C THR A 184 -17.86 -2.17 21.07
N LEU A 185 -17.19 -1.87 19.94
CA LEU A 185 -17.33 -0.57 19.25
C LEU A 185 -18.76 -0.38 18.74
N ARG A 186 -19.35 -1.42 18.17
CA ARG A 186 -20.75 -1.41 17.74
C ARG A 186 -21.71 -1.13 18.89
N LYS A 187 -21.56 -1.84 20.01
CA LYS A 187 -22.39 -1.64 21.21
C LYS A 187 -22.27 -0.19 21.69
N LEU A 188 -21.08 0.33 21.87
CA LEU A 188 -20.84 1.72 22.26
C LEU A 188 -21.49 2.72 21.31
N SER A 189 -21.48 2.45 20.01
CA SER A 189 -22.04 3.35 18.99
C SER A 189 -23.58 3.40 18.96
N THR A 190 -24.24 2.46 19.63
CA THR A 190 -25.71 2.36 19.68
C THR A 190 -26.29 2.63 21.06
N GLU A 191 -25.47 2.70 22.10
CA GLU A 191 -25.94 2.92 23.48
C GLU A 191 -26.04 4.41 23.80
N THR A 192 -26.82 4.68 24.88
CA THR A 192 -26.86 5.99 25.53
C THR A 192 -26.44 5.80 26.99
N TYR A 193 -25.48 6.60 27.43
CA TYR A 193 -25.01 6.60 28.81
C TYR A 193 -25.19 7.98 29.43
N LYS A 194 -25.98 8.05 30.53
CA LYS A 194 -26.32 9.31 31.19
C LYS A 194 -26.87 10.39 30.25
N GLY A 195 -27.67 9.99 29.26
CA GLY A 195 -28.29 10.90 28.30
C GLY A 195 -27.41 11.31 27.13
N ILE A 196 -26.16 10.84 27.08
CA ILE A 196 -25.19 11.13 26.02
C ILE A 196 -24.91 9.85 25.24
N ARG A 197 -24.81 9.94 23.92
CA ARG A 197 -24.25 8.87 23.09
C ARG A 197 -22.73 8.91 23.26
N PRO A 198 -22.10 7.91 23.91
CA PRO A 198 -20.70 8.04 24.31
C PRO A 198 -19.73 7.93 23.15
N PHE A 199 -20.15 7.31 22.05
CA PHE A 199 -19.26 6.94 20.95
C PHE A 199 -19.97 6.95 19.61
N SER A 200 -19.29 7.43 18.59
CA SER A 200 -19.63 7.24 17.18
C SER A 200 -18.34 7.04 16.36
N PHE A 201 -18.48 6.60 15.11
CA PHE A 201 -17.32 6.42 14.27
C PHE A 201 -17.60 6.74 12.79
N VAL A 202 -16.55 7.12 12.11
CA VAL A 202 -16.48 7.25 10.67
C VAL A 202 -15.37 6.32 10.19
N VAL A 203 -15.69 5.42 9.28
CA VAL A 203 -14.69 4.55 8.66
C VAL A 203 -14.46 4.96 7.22
N ALA A 204 -13.22 5.03 6.79
CA ALA A 204 -12.87 5.34 5.41
C ALA A 204 -12.00 4.22 4.81
N GLY A 205 -12.30 3.84 3.57
CA GLY A 205 -11.58 2.79 2.87
C GLY A 205 -11.93 2.68 1.40
N ALA A 206 -11.39 1.65 0.75
CA ALA A 206 -11.59 1.41 -0.68
C ALA A 206 -12.86 0.59 -0.97
N VAL A 207 -13.35 -0.18 -0.02
CA VAL A 207 -14.53 -1.05 -0.17
C VAL A 207 -15.66 -0.61 0.77
N THR A 208 -16.89 -1.00 0.46
CA THR A 208 -18.00 -0.77 1.38
C THR A 208 -17.92 -1.73 2.58
N TRP A 209 -18.43 -1.27 3.71
CA TRP A 209 -18.57 -2.11 4.88
C TRP A 209 -19.28 -3.45 4.59
N ARG A 210 -20.32 -3.41 3.74
CA ARG A 210 -21.09 -4.58 3.34
C ARG A 210 -20.24 -5.60 2.57
N GLU A 211 -19.42 -5.13 1.64
CA GLU A 211 -18.50 -5.99 0.86
C GLU A 211 -17.44 -6.61 1.76
N LEU A 212 -16.87 -5.79 2.67
CA LEU A 212 -15.89 -6.28 3.62
C LEU A 212 -16.48 -7.35 4.54
N CYS A 213 -17.70 -7.13 5.09
CA CYS A 213 -18.40 -8.13 5.89
C CYS A 213 -18.68 -9.42 5.10
N GLY A 214 -18.98 -9.32 3.81
CA GLY A 214 -19.11 -10.47 2.92
C GLY A 214 -17.80 -11.27 2.81
N LYS A 215 -16.68 -10.59 2.64
CA LYS A 215 -15.34 -11.22 2.56
C LYS A 215 -14.93 -11.92 3.85
N ILE A 216 -15.21 -11.34 5.01
CA ILE A 216 -14.86 -11.92 6.33
C ILE A 216 -15.94 -12.87 6.89
N GLY A 217 -17.02 -13.12 6.16
CA GLY A 217 -18.09 -14.05 6.55
C GLY A 217 -18.97 -13.59 7.72
N SER A 218 -18.90 -12.32 8.12
CA SER A 218 -19.67 -11.79 9.26
C SER A 218 -20.95 -11.08 8.81
N LYS A 219 -22.11 -11.65 9.17
CA LYS A 219 -23.42 -11.00 8.96
C LYS A 219 -23.79 -10.03 10.08
N GLU A 220 -23.11 -10.09 11.22
CA GLU A 220 -23.48 -9.36 12.45
C GLU A 220 -23.15 -7.86 12.41
N LEU A 221 -22.33 -7.44 11.48
CA LEU A 221 -21.80 -6.07 11.37
C LEU A 221 -22.63 -5.16 10.43
N ASN A 222 -23.70 -5.69 9.84
CA ASN A 222 -24.53 -5.00 8.84
C ASN A 222 -25.15 -3.64 9.26
N PRO A 223 -25.51 -3.35 10.53
CA PRO A 223 -26.14 -2.08 10.89
C PRO A 223 -25.19 -0.88 10.91
N ILE A 224 -23.87 -1.12 10.89
CA ILE A 224 -22.88 -0.06 11.08
C ILE A 224 -22.70 0.81 9.82
N GLY A 225 -22.98 0.25 8.64
CA GLY A 225 -22.73 0.89 7.35
C GLY A 225 -23.96 1.56 6.72
N SER A 226 -24.95 2.02 7.52
CA SER A 226 -26.19 2.56 6.96
C SER A 226 -26.02 3.85 6.15
N HIS A 227 -24.99 4.64 6.46
CA HIS A 227 -24.70 5.91 5.78
C HIS A 227 -23.40 5.81 4.95
N ILE A 228 -23.53 5.36 3.70
CA ILE A 228 -22.40 5.28 2.78
C ILE A 228 -22.26 6.60 2.03
N LYS A 229 -21.03 7.12 1.96
CA LYS A 229 -20.65 8.29 1.18
C LYS A 229 -19.52 7.92 0.23
N PHE A 230 -19.76 8.02 -1.06
CA PHE A 230 -18.74 7.78 -2.07
C PHE A 230 -17.94 9.05 -2.36
N ILE A 231 -16.61 8.94 -2.24
CA ILE A 231 -15.67 9.97 -2.68
C ILE A 231 -15.30 9.68 -4.13
N LYS A 232 -15.74 10.55 -5.01
CA LYS A 232 -15.51 10.46 -6.45
C LYS A 232 -14.36 11.40 -6.86
N PRO A 233 -13.80 11.24 -8.08
CA PRO A 233 -12.96 12.28 -8.66
C PRO A 233 -13.61 13.66 -8.63
N LEU A 234 -12.80 14.72 -8.69
CA LEU A 234 -13.30 16.09 -8.80
C LEU A 234 -14.03 16.27 -10.11
N LYS A 235 -15.10 17.05 -10.10
CA LYS A 235 -15.72 17.56 -11.33
C LYS A 235 -14.80 18.59 -11.97
N TYR A 236 -14.95 18.83 -13.26
CA TYR A 236 -14.09 19.74 -14.01
C TYR A 236 -13.97 21.13 -13.36
N ASP A 237 -15.08 21.75 -12.95
CA ASP A 237 -15.04 23.09 -12.34
C ASP A 237 -14.26 23.11 -11.02
N ASP A 238 -14.48 22.11 -10.16
CA ASP A 238 -13.75 21.94 -8.89
C ASP A 238 -12.28 21.63 -9.14
N PHE A 239 -11.98 20.82 -10.16
CA PHE A 239 -10.62 20.52 -10.59
C PHE A 239 -9.89 21.74 -11.09
N LYS A 240 -10.55 22.57 -11.89
CA LYS A 240 -9.98 23.82 -12.39
C LYS A 240 -9.62 24.79 -11.26
N LEU A 241 -10.48 24.87 -10.25
CA LEU A 241 -10.18 25.65 -9.05
C LEU A 241 -8.96 25.11 -8.30
N PHE A 242 -8.91 23.79 -8.11
CA PHE A 242 -7.75 23.09 -7.52
C PHE A 242 -6.47 23.35 -8.32
N TRP A 243 -6.49 23.12 -9.64
CA TRP A 243 -5.33 23.30 -10.51
C TRP A 243 -4.80 24.73 -10.48
N ASN A 244 -5.70 25.71 -10.59
CA ASN A 244 -5.34 27.12 -10.50
C ASN A 244 -4.74 27.48 -9.14
N ASN A 245 -5.26 26.91 -8.05
CA ASN A 245 -4.69 27.12 -6.71
C ASN A 245 -3.24 26.62 -6.65
N GLU A 246 -2.98 25.44 -7.20
CA GLU A 246 -1.61 24.89 -7.25
C GLU A 246 -0.69 25.70 -8.16
N CYS A 247 -1.16 26.11 -9.36
CA CYS A 247 -0.41 26.98 -10.25
C CYS A 247 -0.03 28.33 -9.59
N ASN A 248 -0.89 28.88 -8.73
CA ASN A 248 -0.60 30.14 -8.02
C ASN A 248 0.55 30.03 -7.01
N LYS A 249 0.98 28.82 -6.65
CA LYS A 249 2.16 28.58 -5.81
C LYS A 249 3.47 28.60 -6.61
N ILE A 250 3.41 28.60 -7.96
CA ILE A 250 4.58 28.67 -8.84
C ILE A 250 5.09 30.12 -8.86
N GLU A 251 6.35 30.32 -8.48
CA GLU A 251 6.97 31.65 -8.41
C GLU A 251 7.32 32.22 -9.80
N ASP A 252 7.73 31.37 -10.75
CA ASP A 252 8.04 31.78 -12.13
C ASP A 252 6.74 31.99 -12.92
N GLU A 253 6.47 33.23 -13.31
CA GLU A 253 5.24 33.60 -14.03
C GLU A 253 5.17 32.98 -15.44
N GLY A 254 6.29 32.74 -16.13
CA GLY A 254 6.32 32.07 -17.43
C GLY A 254 5.93 30.60 -17.32
N LEU A 255 6.54 29.90 -16.36
CA LEU A 255 6.22 28.51 -16.04
C LEU A 255 4.78 28.36 -15.54
N LYS A 256 4.32 29.28 -14.68
CA LYS A 256 2.94 29.32 -14.17
C LYS A 256 1.92 29.41 -15.32
N VAL A 257 2.12 30.31 -16.28
CA VAL A 257 1.26 30.43 -17.46
C VAL A 257 1.31 29.14 -18.30
N CYS A 258 2.50 28.58 -18.51
CA CYS A 258 2.67 27.33 -19.24
C CYS A 258 1.88 26.19 -18.58
N VAL A 259 2.12 25.93 -17.27
CA VAL A 259 1.46 24.85 -16.53
C VAL A 259 -0.07 25.07 -16.42
N SER A 260 -0.51 26.32 -16.28
CA SER A 260 -1.96 26.63 -16.23
C SER A 260 -2.69 26.22 -17.51
N ASN A 261 -2.03 26.28 -18.67
CA ASN A 261 -2.62 25.88 -19.96
C ASN A 261 -2.85 24.35 -20.07
N TYR A 262 -2.23 23.55 -19.22
CA TYR A 262 -2.43 22.09 -19.21
C TYR A 262 -3.68 21.63 -18.43
N VAL A 263 -4.51 22.52 -17.91
CA VAL A 263 -5.65 22.15 -17.05
C VAL A 263 -6.59 21.12 -17.69
N ASP A 264 -6.95 21.29 -18.97
CA ASP A 264 -7.83 20.36 -19.67
C ASP A 264 -7.18 19.01 -19.88
N PHE A 265 -5.92 19.01 -20.32
CA PHE A 265 -5.11 17.82 -20.50
C PHE A 265 -4.90 17.07 -19.16
N ALA A 266 -4.55 17.76 -18.11
CA ALA A 266 -4.36 17.19 -16.78
C ALA A 266 -5.68 16.60 -16.22
N TYR A 267 -6.82 17.26 -16.51
CA TYR A 267 -8.12 16.73 -16.15
C TYR A 267 -8.46 15.43 -16.90
N GLU A 268 -8.21 15.37 -18.19
CA GLU A 268 -8.45 14.16 -18.99
C GLU A 268 -7.59 12.99 -18.53
N LEU A 269 -6.30 13.24 -18.28
CA LEU A 269 -5.39 12.20 -17.82
C LEU A 269 -5.71 11.73 -16.40
N SER A 270 -5.84 12.66 -15.44
CA SER A 270 -6.09 12.33 -14.03
C SER A 270 -7.53 11.88 -13.77
N GLY A 271 -8.46 12.18 -14.69
CA GLY A 271 -9.90 12.00 -14.50
C GLY A 271 -10.45 12.81 -13.33
N GLY A 272 -9.75 13.86 -12.89
CA GLY A 272 -10.11 14.67 -11.73
C GLY A 272 -9.68 14.06 -10.39
N VAL A 273 -8.78 13.07 -10.37
CA VAL A 273 -8.20 12.52 -9.14
C VAL A 273 -7.08 13.47 -8.65
N PRO A 274 -7.20 14.08 -7.46
CA PRO A 274 -6.25 15.12 -7.01
C PRO A 274 -4.80 14.64 -6.94
N PHE A 275 -4.58 13.42 -6.49
CA PHE A 275 -3.24 12.84 -6.39
C PHE A 275 -2.55 12.75 -7.76
N HIS A 276 -3.25 12.21 -8.76
CA HIS A 276 -2.70 12.11 -10.11
C HIS A 276 -2.52 13.48 -10.76
N ALA A 277 -3.40 14.43 -10.45
CA ALA A 277 -3.25 15.80 -10.91
C ALA A 277 -2.00 16.46 -10.30
N ASN A 278 -1.73 16.24 -9.02
CA ASN A 278 -0.50 16.71 -8.38
C ASN A 278 0.74 16.08 -9.02
N ASP A 279 0.72 14.78 -9.30
CA ASP A 279 1.84 14.11 -9.96
C ASP A 279 2.10 14.72 -11.36
N ILE A 280 1.04 14.94 -12.15
CA ILE A 280 1.15 15.57 -13.48
C ILE A 280 1.68 17.00 -13.35
N GLY A 281 1.14 17.79 -12.42
CA GLY A 281 1.56 19.16 -12.19
C GLY A 281 3.01 19.28 -11.71
N SER A 282 3.40 18.42 -10.76
CA SER A 282 4.78 18.34 -10.26
C SER A 282 5.77 17.96 -11.38
N TYR A 283 5.35 17.02 -12.25
CA TYR A 283 6.15 16.66 -13.42
C TYR A 283 6.34 17.85 -14.38
N LEU A 284 5.25 18.55 -14.72
CA LEU A 284 5.32 19.74 -15.57
C LEU A 284 6.21 20.84 -14.98
N VAL A 285 6.12 21.09 -13.66
CA VAL A 285 6.98 22.09 -12.99
C VAL A 285 8.44 21.66 -13.05
N SER A 286 8.74 20.37 -12.83
CA SER A 286 10.11 19.85 -12.84
C SER A 286 10.75 19.79 -14.23
N ASN A 287 9.93 19.77 -15.29
CA ASN A 287 10.37 19.69 -16.69
C ASN A 287 10.05 20.98 -17.47
N GLU A 288 10.07 22.14 -16.81
CA GLU A 288 9.92 23.46 -17.42
C GLU A 288 8.64 23.62 -18.28
N GLY A 289 7.58 22.89 -17.92
CA GLY A 289 6.30 22.90 -18.63
C GLY A 289 6.17 21.93 -19.78
N GLU A 290 7.15 21.07 -20.01
CA GLU A 290 7.06 19.99 -21.01
C GLU A 290 6.51 18.72 -20.41
N TYR A 291 5.60 18.05 -21.13
CA TYR A 291 5.01 16.77 -20.74
C TYR A 291 5.51 15.65 -21.65
N ASP A 292 6.07 14.61 -21.07
CA ASP A 292 6.48 13.41 -21.80
C ASP A 292 5.37 12.34 -21.73
N ASP A 293 4.98 11.80 -22.88
CA ASP A 293 3.97 10.75 -22.99
C ASP A 293 4.35 9.44 -22.27
N GLY A 294 5.61 9.27 -21.87
CA GLY A 294 6.09 8.13 -21.08
C GLY A 294 5.83 8.25 -19.56
N TYR A 295 5.31 9.39 -19.08
CA TYR A 295 4.98 9.55 -17.67
C TYR A 295 3.73 8.77 -17.31
N TYR A 296 3.87 7.78 -16.43
CA TYR A 296 2.77 7.03 -15.83
C TYR A 296 2.71 7.30 -14.33
N ALA A 297 1.61 7.93 -13.87
CA ALA A 297 1.29 7.95 -12.45
C ALA A 297 0.99 6.53 -11.96
N VAL A 298 1.17 6.28 -10.65
CA VAL A 298 0.94 4.98 -10.01
C VAL A 298 -0.55 4.63 -10.05
N ILE A 299 -1.00 4.01 -11.13
CA ILE A 299 -2.42 3.63 -11.37
C ILE A 299 -2.74 2.25 -10.80
N ASP A 300 -1.73 1.40 -10.63
CA ASP A 300 -1.90 0.03 -10.09
C ASP A 300 -2.66 0.01 -8.77
N GLU A 301 -2.48 1.00 -7.92
CA GLU A 301 -3.20 1.10 -6.63
C GLU A 301 -4.73 1.20 -6.78
N ILE A 302 -5.21 1.73 -7.91
CA ILE A 302 -6.66 1.77 -8.21
C ILE A 302 -7.14 0.37 -8.52
N LEU A 303 -6.45 -0.35 -9.40
CA LEU A 303 -6.79 -1.72 -9.78
C LEU A 303 -6.71 -2.66 -8.58
N GLU A 304 -5.66 -2.57 -7.76
CA GLU A 304 -5.51 -3.35 -6.53
C GLU A 304 -6.64 -3.16 -5.51
N SER A 305 -7.33 -2.02 -5.55
CA SER A 305 -8.46 -1.73 -4.66
C SER A 305 -9.77 -2.41 -5.07
N LEU A 306 -9.82 -2.97 -6.27
CA LEU A 306 -11.00 -3.59 -6.88
C LEU A 306 -10.95 -5.11 -6.78
N THR A 307 -12.12 -5.75 -6.85
CA THR A 307 -12.22 -7.20 -7.01
C THR A 307 -11.89 -7.61 -8.45
N ASP A 308 -11.48 -8.87 -8.66
CA ASP A 308 -11.19 -9.40 -10.00
C ASP A 308 -12.35 -9.20 -10.99
N SER A 309 -13.60 -9.33 -10.53
CA SER A 309 -14.79 -9.09 -11.34
C SER A 309 -14.93 -7.61 -11.74
N GLN A 310 -14.64 -6.69 -10.83
CA GLN A 310 -14.67 -5.25 -11.08
C GLN A 310 -13.53 -4.82 -12.02
N GLN A 311 -12.33 -5.40 -11.84
CA GLN A 311 -11.20 -5.17 -12.74
C GLN A 311 -11.53 -5.64 -14.17
N ARG A 312 -12.07 -6.86 -14.31
CA ARG A 312 -12.53 -7.38 -15.63
C ARG A 312 -13.55 -6.45 -16.27
N THR A 313 -14.53 -5.96 -15.50
CA THR A 313 -15.53 -5.02 -16.02
C THR A 313 -14.90 -3.73 -16.51
N LEU A 314 -13.87 -3.18 -15.84
CA LEU A 314 -13.12 -2.01 -16.32
C LEU A 314 -12.36 -2.30 -17.61
N ILE A 315 -11.74 -3.46 -17.70
CA ILE A 315 -11.02 -3.94 -18.88
C ILE A 315 -11.98 -4.04 -20.07
N ASP A 316 -13.13 -4.71 -19.88
CA ASP A 316 -14.15 -4.87 -20.92
C ASP A 316 -14.66 -3.51 -21.41
N ILE A 317 -14.88 -2.55 -20.50
CA ILE A 317 -15.28 -1.17 -20.88
C ILE A 317 -14.19 -0.49 -21.70
N SER A 318 -12.91 -0.68 -21.32
CA SER A 318 -11.78 -0.09 -22.04
C SER A 318 -11.64 -0.60 -23.45
N GLN A 319 -11.96 -1.88 -23.68
CA GLN A 319 -11.76 -2.56 -24.96
C GLN A 319 -13.03 -2.58 -25.83
N GLN A 320 -14.16 -2.94 -25.26
CA GLN A 320 -15.41 -3.15 -25.97
C GLN A 320 -16.60 -2.57 -25.20
N PRO A 321 -16.71 -1.23 -25.13
CA PRO A 321 -17.73 -0.56 -24.31
C PRO A 321 -19.17 -0.99 -24.61
N ASN A 322 -19.44 -1.43 -25.84
CA ASN A 322 -20.79 -1.86 -26.27
C ASN A 322 -21.12 -3.30 -25.86
N ALA A 323 -20.17 -4.10 -25.42
CA ALA A 323 -20.37 -5.50 -25.02
C ALA A 323 -20.71 -5.66 -23.53
N VAL A 324 -20.50 -4.62 -22.71
CA VAL A 324 -20.69 -4.69 -21.26
C VAL A 324 -22.17 -4.56 -20.91
N ASN A 325 -22.73 -5.64 -20.38
CA ASN A 325 -24.08 -5.64 -19.82
C ASN A 325 -24.08 -5.01 -18.41
N GLY A 326 -25.08 -4.18 -18.12
CA GLY A 326 -25.25 -3.51 -16.83
C GLY A 326 -25.40 -4.50 -15.67
N GLY A 327 -24.30 -4.77 -14.95
CA GLY A 327 -24.27 -5.61 -13.75
C GLY A 327 -24.01 -4.80 -12.48
N SER A 328 -23.99 -5.48 -11.32
CA SER A 328 -23.69 -4.87 -10.02
C SER A 328 -22.34 -4.16 -10.00
N ASP A 329 -21.32 -4.73 -10.68
CA ASP A 329 -19.98 -4.20 -10.75
C ASP A 329 -19.93 -2.88 -11.51
N LEU A 330 -20.63 -2.77 -12.66
CA LEU A 330 -20.75 -1.51 -13.40
C LEU A 330 -21.40 -0.41 -12.54
N ILE A 331 -22.46 -0.74 -11.81
CA ILE A 331 -23.12 0.21 -10.91
C ILE A 331 -22.14 0.68 -9.82
N TYR A 332 -21.39 -0.26 -9.25
CA TYR A 332 -20.40 0.05 -8.23
C TYR A 332 -19.25 0.92 -8.75
N LEU A 333 -18.68 0.58 -9.91
CA LEU A 333 -17.64 1.36 -10.57
C LEU A 333 -18.08 2.80 -10.92
N ARG A 334 -19.37 2.97 -11.30
CA ARG A 334 -19.97 4.30 -11.46
C ARG A 334 -20.14 5.04 -10.13
N HIS A 335 -20.46 4.35 -9.05
CA HIS A 335 -20.49 4.96 -7.72
C HIS A 335 -19.10 5.40 -7.24
N LEU A 336 -18.07 4.64 -7.55
CA LEU A 336 -16.67 5.04 -7.33
C LEU A 336 -16.22 6.19 -8.24
N GLY A 337 -16.93 6.44 -9.34
CA GLY A 337 -16.58 7.47 -10.32
C GLY A 337 -15.47 7.03 -11.28
N LEU A 338 -15.21 5.73 -11.41
CA LEU A 338 -14.24 5.18 -12.36
C LEU A 338 -14.81 5.04 -13.78
N VAL A 339 -16.13 4.97 -13.92
CA VAL A 339 -16.85 4.91 -15.19
C VAL A 339 -17.80 6.09 -15.27
N LYS A 340 -17.81 6.78 -16.41
CA LYS A 340 -18.71 7.92 -16.65
C LYS A 340 -20.17 7.49 -16.55
N PRO A 341 -21.05 8.29 -15.93
CA PRO A 341 -22.45 7.90 -15.68
C PRO A 341 -23.24 7.58 -16.95
N GLU A 342 -23.04 8.39 -17.99
CA GLU A 342 -23.84 8.34 -19.24
C GLU A 342 -23.09 7.71 -20.40
N GLU A 343 -21.80 7.48 -20.27
CA GLU A 343 -20.93 6.89 -21.27
C GLU A 343 -20.32 5.60 -20.74
N MET A 344 -20.16 4.60 -21.61
CA MET A 344 -19.37 3.40 -21.29
C MET A 344 -17.88 3.69 -21.53
N LYS A 345 -17.33 4.63 -20.76
CA LYS A 345 -15.94 5.10 -20.87
C LYS A 345 -15.35 5.29 -19.48
N LEU A 346 -14.07 4.98 -19.34
CA LEU A 346 -13.35 5.23 -18.11
C LEU A 346 -13.22 6.74 -17.87
N THR A 347 -13.26 7.13 -16.59
CA THR A 347 -13.14 8.53 -16.20
C THR A 347 -11.68 8.98 -16.20
N ILE A 348 -10.74 8.10 -15.84
CA ILE A 348 -9.32 8.38 -15.68
C ILE A 348 -8.59 8.00 -16.96
N GLY A 349 -8.05 8.98 -17.70
CA GLY A 349 -7.35 8.77 -18.96
C GLY A 349 -6.08 7.93 -18.78
N LEU A 350 -5.32 8.17 -17.70
CA LEU A 350 -4.15 7.36 -17.35
C LEU A 350 -4.51 5.89 -17.12
N LEU A 351 -5.64 5.59 -16.47
CA LEU A 351 -6.13 4.23 -16.28
C LEU A 351 -6.52 3.58 -17.61
N GLN A 352 -7.18 4.35 -18.48
CA GLN A 352 -7.53 3.90 -19.83
C GLN A 352 -6.29 3.54 -20.63
N LYS A 353 -5.27 4.41 -20.60
CA LYS A 353 -3.99 4.20 -21.29
C LYS A 353 -3.26 2.99 -20.71
N HIS A 354 -3.13 2.90 -19.40
CA HIS A 354 -2.49 1.77 -18.73
C HIS A 354 -3.13 0.42 -19.08
N ILE A 355 -4.46 0.33 -19.05
CA ILE A 355 -5.18 -0.89 -19.47
C ILE A 355 -4.91 -1.20 -20.94
N GLN A 356 -4.93 -0.20 -21.81
CA GLN A 356 -4.65 -0.39 -23.24
C GLN A 356 -3.23 -0.87 -23.48
N ASP A 357 -2.23 -0.30 -22.80
CA ASP A 357 -0.84 -0.68 -22.93
C ASP A 357 -0.58 -2.11 -22.42
N MET A 358 -1.23 -2.52 -21.32
CA MET A 358 -1.20 -3.90 -20.85
C MET A 358 -1.69 -4.89 -21.92
N PHE A 359 -2.64 -4.46 -22.78
CA PHE A 359 -3.21 -5.30 -23.84
C PHE A 359 -2.48 -5.19 -25.17
N LEU A 360 -1.91 -4.02 -25.52
CA LEU A 360 -1.09 -3.86 -26.73
C LEU A 360 0.19 -4.69 -26.62
N ASN A 361 0.83 -4.67 -25.45
CA ASN A 361 1.99 -5.50 -25.16
C ASN A 361 1.65 -7.01 -25.14
N ASN A 362 0.40 -7.38 -24.90
CA ASN A 362 -0.09 -8.76 -25.02
C ASN A 362 -0.50 -9.15 -26.45
N ASN A 363 -0.94 -8.18 -27.31
CA ASN A 363 -1.41 -8.45 -28.67
C ASN A 363 -0.29 -8.59 -29.72
N ASP A 364 0.87 -8.02 -29.51
CA ASP A 364 2.06 -8.30 -30.34
C ASP A 364 2.58 -9.75 -30.13
N GLN A 365 1.97 -10.51 -29.21
CA GLN A 365 2.22 -11.92 -28.98
C GLN A 365 1.03 -12.85 -29.30
N GLN A 366 -0.09 -12.32 -29.81
CA GLN A 366 -1.28 -13.14 -30.17
C GLN A 366 -1.46 -13.26 -31.69
N HIS A 367 -0.70 -14.18 -32.30
CA HIS A 367 -1.31 -15.10 -33.25
C HIS A 367 -1.54 -16.41 -32.53
N ASP A 368 -2.84 -16.76 -32.40
CA ASP A 368 -3.36 -18.01 -31.86
C ASP A 368 -3.17 -18.26 -30.34
N THR A 369 -4.17 -17.86 -29.53
CA THR A 369 -4.69 -18.79 -28.50
C THR A 369 -5.97 -18.25 -27.84
N GLU A 370 -6.95 -19.12 -27.66
CA GLU A 370 -8.16 -18.95 -26.85
C GLU A 370 -7.82 -18.39 -25.45
N VAL A 371 -8.66 -17.48 -24.94
CA VAL A 371 -8.58 -16.93 -23.57
C VAL A 371 -8.77 -18.07 -22.57
N THR A 372 -7.69 -18.73 -22.23
CA THR A 372 -7.61 -19.64 -21.09
C THR A 372 -7.35 -18.84 -19.82
N MET A 373 -8.10 -19.12 -18.76
CA MET A 373 -7.83 -18.67 -17.39
C MET A 373 -6.33 -18.80 -17.09
N PRO A 374 -5.70 -17.86 -16.35
CA PRO A 374 -4.31 -18.03 -15.95
C PRO A 374 -4.15 -19.38 -15.28
N ASN A 375 -3.19 -20.15 -15.77
CA ASN A 375 -2.93 -21.50 -15.28
C ASN A 375 -2.50 -21.39 -13.80
N LYS A 376 -2.89 -22.34 -12.96
CA LYS A 376 -2.50 -22.40 -11.54
C LYS A 376 -0.99 -22.19 -11.33
N GLU A 377 -0.19 -22.57 -12.34
CA GLU A 377 1.27 -22.41 -12.34
C GLU A 377 1.74 -20.96 -12.54
N GLU A 378 0.99 -20.14 -13.29
CA GLU A 378 1.27 -18.70 -13.44
C GLU A 378 1.03 -17.97 -12.12
N CYS A 379 -0.07 -18.27 -11.45
CA CYS A 379 -0.35 -17.74 -10.11
C CYS A 379 0.76 -18.09 -9.10
N ASP A 380 1.30 -19.31 -9.17
CA ASP A 380 2.39 -19.75 -8.29
C ASP A 380 3.69 -18.96 -8.55
N ILE A 381 4.04 -18.68 -9.81
CA ILE A 381 5.25 -17.92 -10.18
C ILE A 381 5.11 -16.45 -9.75
N GLU A 382 3.97 -15.83 -10.00
CA GLU A 382 3.71 -14.45 -9.58
C GLU A 382 3.77 -14.29 -8.06
N GLU A 383 3.23 -15.24 -7.30
CA GLU A 383 3.30 -15.23 -5.84
C GLU A 383 4.74 -15.32 -5.34
N ILE A 384 5.55 -16.22 -5.91
CA ILE A 384 6.97 -16.34 -5.58
C ILE A 384 7.72 -15.03 -5.87
N ILE A 385 7.47 -14.41 -7.02
CA ILE A 385 8.09 -13.13 -7.40
C ILE A 385 7.67 -11.99 -6.48
N LYS A 386 6.41 -11.96 -6.04
CA LYS A 386 5.91 -10.98 -5.06
C LYS A 386 6.65 -11.12 -3.72
N GLU A 387 6.87 -12.34 -3.26
CA GLU A 387 7.67 -12.60 -2.05
C GLU A 387 9.13 -12.18 -2.22
N ILE A 388 9.76 -12.45 -3.37
CA ILE A 388 11.12 -12.02 -3.71
C ILE A 388 11.24 -10.49 -3.64
N LYS A 389 10.32 -9.76 -4.27
CA LYS A 389 10.28 -8.28 -4.21
C LYS A 389 10.15 -7.77 -2.77
N SER A 390 9.26 -8.39 -1.98
CA SER A 390 9.06 -8.04 -0.57
C SER A 390 10.32 -8.27 0.27
N LEU A 391 10.99 -9.40 0.11
CA LEU A 391 12.23 -9.73 0.82
C LEU A 391 13.38 -8.78 0.46
N ARG A 392 13.58 -8.47 -0.82
CA ARG A 392 14.60 -7.49 -1.26
C ARG A 392 14.35 -6.11 -0.62
N LYS A 393 13.10 -5.65 -0.58
CA LYS A 393 12.74 -4.37 0.06
C LYS A 393 13.03 -4.38 1.56
N ARG A 394 12.72 -5.46 2.26
CA ARG A 394 12.99 -5.61 3.69
C ARG A 394 14.50 -5.66 3.98
N ILE A 395 15.27 -6.40 3.18
CA ILE A 395 16.74 -6.46 3.28
C ILE A 395 17.35 -5.06 3.11
N ASN A 396 16.95 -4.33 2.09
CA ASN A 396 17.42 -2.96 1.86
C ASN A 396 17.04 -2.01 2.99
N HIS A 397 15.83 -2.13 3.51
CA HIS A 397 15.35 -1.31 4.63
C HIS A 397 16.20 -1.55 5.88
N ASP A 398 16.36 -2.81 6.29
CA ASP A 398 17.17 -3.16 7.48
C ASP A 398 18.63 -2.76 7.30
N TRP A 399 19.19 -2.95 6.13
CA TRP A 399 20.55 -2.53 5.80
C TRP A 399 20.76 -1.04 6.05
N THR A 400 19.82 -0.22 5.60
CA THR A 400 19.90 1.24 5.70
C THR A 400 19.58 1.73 7.12
N THR A 401 18.48 1.26 7.72
CA THR A 401 18.00 1.74 9.02
C THR A 401 18.87 1.32 10.18
N ARG A 402 19.49 0.14 10.09
CA ARG A 402 20.39 -0.41 11.13
C ARG A 402 21.87 -0.14 10.82
N GLU A 403 22.16 0.59 9.76
CA GLU A 403 23.53 0.93 9.33
C GLU A 403 24.46 -0.30 9.20
N LEU A 404 23.91 -1.45 8.77
CA LEU A 404 24.62 -2.74 8.73
C LEU A 404 25.86 -2.72 7.81
N TRP A 405 25.93 -1.76 6.90
CA TRP A 405 27.11 -1.52 6.07
C TRP A 405 28.37 -1.22 6.89
N LYS A 406 28.25 -0.63 8.08
CA LYS A 406 29.40 -0.35 8.97
C LYS A 406 30.09 -1.61 9.48
N THR A 407 29.35 -2.69 9.66
CA THR A 407 29.85 -3.96 10.21
C THR A 407 30.03 -5.05 9.17
N GLN A 408 29.30 -4.96 8.05
CA GLN A 408 29.23 -6.01 7.02
C GLN A 408 30.07 -5.72 5.79
N ARG A 409 30.83 -4.61 5.77
CA ARG A 409 31.70 -4.23 4.66
C ARG A 409 33.05 -3.70 5.10
N THR A 410 34.00 -3.81 4.18
CA THR A 410 35.35 -3.24 4.32
C THR A 410 35.47 -1.82 3.79
N ASP A 411 34.43 -1.32 3.12
CA ASP A 411 34.37 0.04 2.56
C ASP A 411 33.20 0.84 3.19
N ASP A 412 33.41 2.16 3.32
CA ASP A 412 32.44 3.08 3.95
C ASP A 412 31.25 3.44 3.05
N ARG A 413 31.00 2.70 1.97
CA ARG A 413 29.93 2.99 1.02
C ARG A 413 28.59 2.49 1.53
N ASN A 414 27.65 3.42 1.75
CA ASN A 414 26.29 3.14 2.21
C ASN A 414 25.35 2.74 1.05
N TYR A 415 25.72 1.75 0.25
CA TYR A 415 24.82 1.26 -0.79
C TYR A 415 24.03 0.03 -0.28
N PRO A 416 22.70 -0.02 -0.51
CA PRO A 416 21.92 -1.20 -0.14
C PRO A 416 22.33 -2.43 -0.95
N PRO A 417 22.11 -3.65 -0.43
CA PRO A 417 22.40 -4.90 -1.13
C PRO A 417 21.81 -4.98 -2.54
N PHE A 418 20.58 -4.51 -2.71
CA PHE A 418 19.90 -4.48 -3.99
C PHE A 418 19.51 -3.04 -4.34
N LYS A 419 20.29 -2.40 -5.17
CA LYS A 419 19.99 -1.04 -5.64
C LYS A 419 18.79 -1.08 -6.58
N PRO A 420 17.71 -0.32 -6.32
CA PRO A 420 16.62 -0.19 -7.29
C PRO A 420 17.16 0.42 -8.58
N SER A 421 16.89 -0.21 -9.72
CA SER A 421 17.17 0.34 -11.03
C SER A 421 15.90 0.36 -11.87
N VAL A 422 15.82 1.23 -12.87
CA VAL A 422 14.70 1.26 -13.82
C VAL A 422 14.63 -0.09 -14.55
N ASP A 423 15.80 -0.70 -14.85
CA ASP A 423 15.90 -1.99 -15.51
C ASP A 423 15.35 -3.16 -14.64
N ASP A 424 15.21 -2.98 -13.32
CA ASP A 424 14.62 -4.00 -12.45
C ASP A 424 13.16 -4.29 -12.79
N LEU A 425 12.40 -3.30 -13.25
CA LEU A 425 10.99 -3.46 -13.62
C LEU A 425 10.86 -4.41 -14.81
N ASP A 426 11.60 -4.15 -15.88
CA ASP A 426 11.60 -4.97 -17.08
C ASP A 426 12.10 -6.38 -16.81
N ASN A 427 13.16 -6.52 -16.01
CA ASN A 427 13.70 -7.81 -15.63
C ASN A 427 12.71 -8.64 -14.79
N PHE A 428 11.91 -8.00 -13.89
CA PHE A 428 10.87 -8.71 -13.14
C PHE A 428 9.72 -9.16 -14.03
N GLU A 429 9.36 -8.41 -15.07
CA GLU A 429 8.36 -8.86 -16.05
C GLU A 429 8.86 -10.07 -16.86
N VAL A 430 10.14 -10.08 -17.23
CA VAL A 430 10.75 -11.28 -17.85
C VAL A 430 10.72 -12.49 -16.92
N LEU A 431 10.96 -12.30 -15.60
CA LEU A 431 10.88 -13.41 -14.63
C LEU A 431 9.47 -14.02 -14.49
N LYS A 432 8.42 -13.24 -14.72
CA LYS A 432 7.03 -13.71 -14.65
C LYS A 432 6.64 -14.55 -15.85
N LYS A 433 7.24 -14.30 -17.00
CA LYS A 433 6.91 -15.01 -18.25
C LYS A 433 7.29 -16.48 -18.14
N ILE A 434 6.31 -17.37 -18.36
CA ILE A 434 6.55 -18.81 -18.33
C ILE A 434 7.53 -19.22 -19.43
N CYS A 435 8.56 -19.95 -19.04
CA CYS A 435 9.55 -20.49 -19.98
C CYS A 435 8.98 -21.71 -20.69
N HIS A 436 8.84 -21.65 -22.00
CA HIS A 436 8.35 -22.73 -22.85
C HIS A 436 9.45 -23.45 -23.60
N ASP A 437 10.58 -22.76 -23.79
CA ASP A 437 11.71 -23.27 -24.55
C ASP A 437 13.05 -22.69 -24.02
N ARG A 438 14.12 -23.05 -24.69
CA ARG A 438 15.47 -22.62 -24.35
C ARG A 438 15.64 -21.09 -24.48
N ASN A 439 14.96 -20.43 -25.42
CA ASN A 439 15.08 -18.98 -25.60
C ASN A 439 14.41 -18.21 -24.47
N ASP A 440 13.22 -18.62 -24.07
CA ASP A 440 12.53 -18.05 -22.91
C ASP A 440 13.38 -18.24 -21.64
N TYR A 441 13.96 -19.42 -21.45
CA TYR A 441 14.80 -19.71 -20.30
C TYR A 441 16.12 -18.94 -20.32
N ASN A 442 16.68 -18.66 -21.50
CA ASN A 442 17.83 -17.78 -21.64
C ASN A 442 17.51 -16.35 -21.20
N ALA A 443 16.36 -15.82 -21.64
CA ALA A 443 15.89 -14.49 -21.22
C ALA A 443 15.67 -14.43 -19.70
N PHE A 444 15.00 -15.45 -19.13
CA PHE A 444 14.82 -15.61 -17.70
C PHE A 444 16.14 -15.64 -16.92
N SER A 445 17.11 -16.45 -17.35
CA SER A 445 18.43 -16.52 -16.75
C SER A 445 19.18 -15.18 -16.78
N GLY A 446 19.04 -14.44 -17.88
CA GLY A 446 19.59 -13.11 -18.03
C GLY A 446 18.97 -12.12 -17.04
N ALA A 447 17.65 -12.10 -16.94
CA ALA A 447 16.91 -11.25 -16.01
C ALA A 447 17.22 -11.59 -14.54
N LEU A 448 17.27 -12.87 -14.19
CA LEU A 448 17.64 -13.32 -12.85
C LEU A 448 19.06 -12.88 -12.46
N TYR A 449 20.00 -13.01 -13.39
CA TYR A 449 21.37 -12.54 -13.19
C TYR A 449 21.43 -11.00 -13.01
N ALA A 450 20.70 -10.24 -13.81
CA ALA A 450 20.63 -8.80 -13.68
C ALA A 450 20.07 -8.38 -12.30
N ILE A 451 18.97 -8.98 -11.87
CA ILE A 451 18.33 -8.67 -10.59
C ILE A 451 19.20 -9.04 -9.39
N TYR A 452 19.83 -10.21 -9.41
CA TYR A 452 20.62 -10.68 -8.27
C TYR A 452 22.05 -10.10 -8.28
N TYR A 453 22.76 -10.24 -9.38
CA TYR A 453 24.19 -9.94 -9.46
C TYR A 453 24.46 -8.47 -9.85
N GLU A 454 23.87 -7.96 -10.92
CA GLU A 454 24.09 -6.58 -11.36
C GLU A 454 23.38 -5.60 -10.43
N GLY A 455 22.15 -5.88 -9.98
CA GLY A 455 21.42 -5.10 -8.99
C GLY A 455 22.15 -4.97 -7.67
N SER A 456 23.04 -5.89 -7.34
CA SER A 456 23.96 -5.83 -6.20
C SER A 456 25.35 -5.24 -6.53
N SER A 457 25.48 -4.49 -7.64
CA SER A 457 26.78 -3.96 -8.11
C SER A 457 27.84 -5.06 -8.31
N LYS A 458 27.48 -6.08 -9.08
CA LYS A 458 28.32 -7.27 -9.34
C LYS A 458 28.68 -8.05 -8.08
N GLY A 459 27.73 -8.10 -7.13
CA GLY A 459 27.89 -8.81 -5.85
C GLY A 459 28.68 -8.05 -4.79
N TYR A 460 29.20 -6.84 -5.07
CA TYR A 460 29.95 -6.06 -4.06
C TYR A 460 29.06 -5.54 -2.93
N ASN A 461 27.77 -5.36 -3.20
CA ASN A 461 26.84 -4.84 -2.21
C ASN A 461 26.17 -5.93 -1.35
N LEU A 462 26.39 -7.19 -1.66
CA LEU A 462 25.82 -8.30 -0.86
C LEU A 462 26.59 -8.47 0.46
N PRO A 463 25.89 -8.87 1.53
CA PRO A 463 26.53 -9.20 2.80
C PRO A 463 27.55 -10.33 2.67
N TYR A 464 28.45 -10.44 3.62
CA TYR A 464 29.43 -11.54 3.67
C TYR A 464 28.72 -12.91 3.60
N GLY A 465 29.27 -13.81 2.80
CA GLY A 465 28.72 -15.15 2.58
C GLY A 465 27.66 -15.25 1.46
N PHE A 466 27.14 -14.12 0.97
CA PHE A 466 26.13 -14.08 -0.10
C PHE A 466 26.69 -13.56 -1.43
N SER A 467 27.92 -13.03 -1.44
CA SER A 467 28.58 -12.57 -2.65
C SER A 467 29.14 -13.75 -3.45
N PRO A 468 28.98 -13.76 -4.80
CA PRO A 468 29.62 -14.75 -5.66
C PRO A 468 31.15 -14.58 -5.73
N ARG A 469 31.68 -13.44 -5.27
CA ARG A 469 33.12 -13.18 -5.22
C ARG A 469 33.64 -13.42 -3.81
N SER A 470 34.43 -14.49 -3.64
CA SER A 470 35.22 -14.67 -2.42
C SER A 470 36.23 -13.53 -2.31
N ASN A 471 36.18 -12.72 -1.26
CA ASN A 471 37.37 -12.01 -0.82
C ASN A 471 38.42 -13.09 -0.51
N LYS A 472 39.60 -13.03 -1.12
CA LYS A 472 40.66 -14.04 -0.96
C LYS A 472 41.09 -14.29 0.48
N ASP A 473 40.69 -13.42 1.39
CA ASP A 473 41.07 -13.45 2.80
C ASP A 473 39.97 -13.98 3.76
N VAL A 474 38.78 -14.35 3.26
CA VAL A 474 37.70 -14.88 4.11
C VAL A 474 37.35 -16.29 3.62
N THR A 475 37.62 -17.28 4.43
CA THR A 475 37.25 -18.71 4.26
C THR A 475 35.72 -18.94 4.32
N SER A 476 34.89 -17.95 4.02
CA SER A 476 33.45 -18.03 4.00
C SER A 476 32.99 -18.80 2.75
N GLN A 477 32.12 -19.79 2.96
CA GLN A 477 31.46 -20.51 1.88
C GLN A 477 30.70 -19.52 0.99
N VAL A 478 31.08 -19.43 -0.27
CA VAL A 478 30.34 -18.68 -1.28
C VAL A 478 28.95 -19.31 -1.43
N SER A 479 27.90 -18.50 -1.42
CA SER A 479 26.55 -18.99 -1.62
C SER A 479 26.42 -19.88 -2.85
N ILE A 480 25.86 -21.07 -2.68
CA ILE A 480 25.59 -22.00 -3.78
C ILE A 480 24.65 -21.35 -4.80
N PHE A 481 23.66 -20.57 -4.34
CA PHE A 481 22.72 -19.87 -5.21
C PHE A 481 23.42 -18.82 -6.07
N ALA A 482 24.34 -18.04 -5.51
CA ALA A 482 25.12 -17.06 -6.25
C ALA A 482 25.96 -17.70 -7.36
N GLN A 483 26.59 -18.84 -7.06
CA GLN A 483 27.34 -19.64 -8.04
C GLN A 483 26.40 -20.18 -9.14
N LEU A 484 25.23 -20.66 -8.74
CA LEU A 484 24.23 -21.22 -9.66
C LEU A 484 23.68 -20.16 -10.64
N VAL A 485 23.38 -18.94 -10.16
CA VAL A 485 22.92 -17.83 -11.01
C VAL A 485 23.97 -17.47 -12.05
N MET A 486 25.25 -17.41 -11.66
CA MET A 486 26.34 -17.16 -12.60
C MET A 486 26.51 -18.28 -13.61
N ALA A 487 26.56 -19.54 -13.16
CA ALA A 487 26.72 -20.69 -14.02
C ALA A 487 25.53 -20.89 -14.97
N ASN A 488 24.31 -20.69 -14.50
CA ASN A 488 23.08 -20.80 -15.28
C ASN A 488 23.08 -19.80 -16.45
N ARG A 489 23.49 -18.55 -16.23
CA ARG A 489 23.64 -17.56 -17.32
C ARG A 489 24.68 -18.01 -18.35
N HIS A 490 25.79 -18.62 -17.95
CA HIS A 490 26.82 -19.09 -18.90
C HIS A 490 26.36 -20.29 -19.72
N VAL A 491 25.66 -21.22 -19.10
CA VAL A 491 25.13 -22.41 -19.79
C VAL A 491 24.07 -22.04 -20.83
N TYR A 492 23.21 -21.06 -20.51
CA TYR A 492 22.06 -20.69 -21.34
C TYR A 492 22.23 -19.34 -22.07
N GLY A 493 23.01 -18.41 -21.57
CA GLY A 493 23.10 -17.03 -22.07
C GLY A 493 24.16 -16.80 -23.15
N GLY A 494 24.95 -17.82 -23.56
CA GLY A 494 25.88 -17.74 -24.71
C GLY A 494 27.03 -16.76 -24.56
N HIS A 495 27.41 -16.31 -23.36
CA HIS A 495 28.57 -15.42 -23.17
C HIS A 495 29.90 -16.15 -23.39
N VAL A 496 30.56 -15.85 -24.49
CA VAL A 496 31.81 -16.48 -24.97
C VAL A 496 33.09 -15.95 -24.29
N ASP A 497 32.98 -14.84 -23.52
CA ASP A 497 34.17 -14.10 -23.04
C ASP A 497 34.70 -14.51 -21.65
N TYR A 498 34.13 -15.54 -21.03
CA TYR A 498 34.61 -16.01 -19.73
C TYR A 498 35.42 -17.29 -19.84
N LYS A 499 36.60 -17.32 -19.21
CA LYS A 499 37.40 -18.55 -19.12
C LYS A 499 36.71 -19.56 -18.21
N PRO A 500 36.64 -20.85 -18.57
CA PRO A 500 36.02 -21.91 -17.78
C PRO A 500 36.54 -22.04 -16.34
N THR A 501 37.72 -21.50 -16.06
CA THR A 501 38.38 -21.53 -14.74
C THR A 501 37.73 -20.61 -13.70
N ASP A 502 36.84 -19.70 -14.12
CA ASP A 502 36.23 -18.72 -13.22
C ASP A 502 34.81 -19.09 -12.80
N ILE A 503 34.26 -20.21 -13.31
CA ILE A 503 32.91 -20.70 -13.00
C ILE A 503 33.03 -21.92 -12.10
N PRO A 504 32.53 -21.86 -10.85
CA PRO A 504 32.69 -22.95 -9.89
C PRO A 504 31.78 -24.17 -10.13
N LEU A 505 30.75 -24.04 -10.97
CA LEU A 505 29.81 -25.11 -11.27
C LEU A 505 29.85 -25.51 -12.76
N SER A 506 29.89 -26.82 -13.05
CA SER A 506 29.73 -27.34 -14.40
C SER A 506 28.29 -27.27 -14.88
N ALA A 507 28.05 -27.45 -16.19
CA ALA A 507 26.68 -27.56 -16.72
C ALA A 507 25.89 -28.70 -16.08
N GLU A 508 26.55 -29.83 -15.81
CA GLU A 508 25.93 -30.96 -15.12
C GLU A 508 25.53 -30.62 -13.69
N ASP A 509 26.33 -29.83 -12.98
CA ASP A 509 25.97 -29.34 -11.65
C ASP A 509 24.79 -28.39 -11.70
N VAL A 510 24.71 -27.51 -12.69
CA VAL A 510 23.53 -26.65 -12.92
C VAL A 510 22.29 -27.51 -13.14
N TYR A 511 22.36 -28.53 -14.01
CA TYR A 511 21.23 -29.42 -14.29
C TYR A 511 20.74 -30.17 -13.03
N LYS A 512 21.66 -30.59 -12.15
CA LYS A 512 21.30 -31.21 -10.85
C LYS A 512 20.45 -30.30 -9.99
N HIS A 513 20.75 -29.01 -10.02
CA HIS A 513 20.03 -28.03 -9.19
C HIS A 513 18.71 -27.56 -9.80
N ILE A 514 18.56 -27.54 -11.12
CA ILE A 514 17.39 -26.95 -11.79
C ILE A 514 16.41 -27.98 -12.35
N ASN A 515 16.89 -29.18 -12.75
CA ASN A 515 16.06 -30.18 -13.42
C ASN A 515 16.50 -31.63 -13.10
N ASN A 516 16.71 -31.96 -11.83
CA ASN A 516 16.99 -33.32 -11.34
C ASN A 516 18.17 -34.01 -12.07
N GLY A 517 19.14 -33.25 -12.54
CA GLY A 517 20.34 -33.77 -13.20
C GLY A 517 20.25 -33.90 -14.72
N ASN A 518 19.10 -33.61 -15.31
CA ASN A 518 18.90 -33.67 -16.76
C ASN A 518 18.91 -32.25 -17.37
N GLU A 519 19.46 -32.14 -18.59
CA GLU A 519 19.29 -30.92 -19.37
C GLU A 519 17.79 -30.70 -19.65
N PRO A 520 17.24 -29.49 -19.41
CA PRO A 520 15.86 -29.18 -19.80
C PRO A 520 15.72 -29.22 -21.32
N LEU A 521 14.81 -30.05 -21.81
CA LEU A 521 14.58 -30.28 -23.25
C LEU A 521 13.11 -30.06 -23.63
N SER A 522 12.18 -30.28 -22.69
CA SER A 522 10.74 -30.09 -22.91
C SER A 522 10.24 -28.80 -22.31
N LYS A 523 9.07 -28.37 -22.74
CA LYS A 523 8.35 -27.23 -22.17
C LYS A 523 8.17 -27.38 -20.64
N GLU A 524 7.85 -28.57 -20.18
CA GLU A 524 7.65 -28.83 -18.75
C GLU A 524 8.96 -28.77 -17.97
N ASP A 525 10.08 -29.22 -18.57
CA ASP A 525 11.40 -29.12 -17.95
C ASP A 525 11.82 -27.65 -17.76
N PHE A 526 11.58 -26.77 -18.76
CA PHE A 526 11.92 -25.35 -18.66
C PHE A 526 11.08 -24.63 -17.62
N LYS A 527 9.79 -24.93 -17.52
CA LYS A 527 8.92 -24.43 -16.46
C LYS A 527 9.39 -24.89 -15.08
N HIS A 528 9.73 -26.19 -14.94
CA HIS A 528 10.24 -26.73 -13.69
C HIS A 528 11.54 -26.06 -13.28
N ALA A 529 12.49 -25.89 -14.21
CA ALA A 529 13.73 -25.20 -13.97
C ALA A 529 13.54 -23.73 -13.54
N GLN A 530 12.64 -23.01 -14.20
CA GLN A 530 12.28 -21.63 -13.83
C GLN A 530 11.73 -21.57 -12.39
N LYS A 531 10.73 -22.36 -12.07
CA LYS A 531 10.11 -22.40 -10.74
C LYS A 531 11.14 -22.77 -9.66
N THR A 532 11.99 -23.75 -9.94
CA THR A 532 13.05 -24.18 -9.03
C THR A 532 14.03 -23.05 -8.73
N MET A 533 14.48 -22.32 -9.76
CA MET A 533 15.38 -21.16 -9.59
C MET A 533 14.74 -20.02 -8.80
N LEU A 534 13.48 -19.71 -9.04
CA LEU A 534 12.75 -18.70 -8.28
C LEU A 534 12.56 -19.10 -6.82
N CYS A 535 12.25 -20.35 -6.53
CA CYS A 535 12.18 -20.85 -5.16
C CYS A 535 13.53 -20.77 -4.45
N GLN A 536 14.62 -21.15 -5.12
CA GLN A 536 15.97 -21.04 -4.57
C GLN A 536 16.36 -19.57 -4.33
N PHE A 537 15.98 -18.65 -5.20
CA PHE A 537 16.20 -17.22 -5.01
C PHE A 537 15.45 -16.71 -3.76
N LYS A 538 14.20 -17.07 -3.61
CA LYS A 538 13.41 -16.72 -2.43
C LYS A 538 14.07 -17.24 -1.14
N GLU A 539 14.47 -18.49 -1.12
CA GLU A 539 15.14 -19.10 0.06
C GLU A 539 16.50 -18.43 0.36
N GLU A 540 17.25 -18.05 -0.66
CA GLU A 540 18.50 -17.30 -0.47
C GLU A 540 18.26 -15.94 0.16
N LEU A 541 17.23 -15.20 -0.30
CA LEU A 541 16.87 -13.92 0.30
C LEU A 541 16.38 -14.08 1.75
N LYS A 542 15.66 -15.16 2.07
CA LYS A 542 15.28 -15.46 3.47
C LYS A 542 16.51 -15.67 4.34
N LYS A 543 17.45 -16.52 3.91
CA LYS A 543 18.71 -16.73 4.64
C LYS A 543 19.48 -15.44 4.84
N MET A 544 19.55 -14.59 3.81
CA MET A 544 20.19 -13.28 3.90
C MET A 544 19.50 -12.38 4.92
N PHE A 545 18.17 -12.34 4.90
CA PHE A 545 17.37 -11.57 5.84
C PHE A 545 17.59 -12.05 7.29
N ASP A 546 17.49 -13.35 7.51
CA ASP A 546 17.71 -13.96 8.84
C ASP A 546 19.12 -13.73 9.36
N TYR A 547 20.12 -13.83 8.48
CA TYR A 547 21.51 -13.47 8.81
C TYR A 547 21.62 -12.02 9.26
N LEU A 548 21.02 -11.07 8.51
CA LEU A 548 21.05 -9.66 8.89
C LEU A 548 20.31 -9.39 10.21
N GLN A 549 19.27 -10.17 10.54
CA GLN A 549 18.62 -10.09 11.86
C GLN A 549 19.54 -10.57 12.99
N SER A 550 20.41 -11.54 12.75
CA SER A 550 21.29 -12.13 13.76
C SER A 550 22.54 -11.28 14.07
N VAL A 551 22.94 -10.39 13.17
CA VAL A 551 24.15 -9.53 13.29
C VAL A 551 23.84 -8.14 13.84
N SER A 552 22.86 -8.02 14.69
CA SER A 552 22.41 -6.79 15.35
C SER A 552 23.31 -6.40 16.52
#